data_f162a8f3e38334665891cd356d0d18c1
#
_entry.id   f162a8f3e38334665891cd356d0d18c1
#
_cell.length_a   1.000
_cell.length_b   1.000
_cell.length_c   1.000
_cell.angle_alpha   90.00
_cell.angle_beta   90.00
_cell.angle_gamma   90.00
#
_symmetry.space_group_name_H-M   'P 1'
#
loop_
_entity.id
_entity.type
_entity.pdbx_description
1 polymer ?
#
loop_
_entity_poly.entity_id
_entity_poly.type
_entity_poly.pdbx_seq_one_letter_code
_entity_poly.pdbx_strand_id
1 'polypeptide(L)'
;EILIGLVGSEMCIRDRGYGYDLLPSWDGKSNQPFFFSLNVPDGNYKVTVTLGSKKEAASTTVRGESRRLFIENLSTKKGEMITETFTINKRNPVISGKERVSIKEKEKKKLNWDDKLTLEFNGDLPRVNSLVIERVENIPTVYLCGNSTVVDQDNEPWASWGQMIPRFFTDQVCIANHAESGLSANTFIGGKRLAKILSQIKEGDYLLVEFGHNDQKQKGPGKGAFYSFAYNLKIFIDEARAKGAHPILVTPTSRRRFDENGKSVNTHGDYPDAVRWVAAKENVPLIELNGMTAILFNALGVDNSTKAFVHYPAGTFPGQTRTLKDNTHFSTYGAYEVSKCVIEGMKKADLEIVKYLRPDYSGFDPAQPDSFESFKWNLGSFTENEKPDGN
;
A
#
# COMPACT_ATOMS: atom_id res chain seq x y z
N GLU A 1 -4.26 -3.32 25.58
CA GLU A 1 -3.66 -1.98 25.58
C GLU A 1 -2.20 -2.08 25.97
N ILE A 2 -1.31 -1.52 25.16
CA ILE A 2 0.12 -1.40 25.47
C ILE A 2 0.47 0.07 25.40
N LEU A 3 0.73 0.70 26.56
CA LEU A 3 1.19 2.07 26.67
C LEU A 3 2.72 2.09 26.81
N ILE A 4 3.40 2.78 25.89
CA ILE A 4 4.87 2.84 25.86
C ILE A 4 5.32 4.32 25.84
N GLY A 5 6.06 4.72 26.85
CA GLY A 5 6.86 5.94 26.80
C GLY A 5 8.18 5.66 26.09
N LEU A 6 8.44 6.27 24.96
CA LEU A 6 9.61 5.99 24.10
C LEU A 6 10.89 6.74 24.51
N VAL A 7 10.87 7.53 25.57
CA VAL A 7 12.03 8.34 25.98
C VAL A 7 12.85 7.62 27.04
N GLY A 8 14.09 7.22 26.70
CA GLY A 8 15.15 6.97 27.66
C GLY A 8 15.42 5.54 28.11
N SER A 9 15.06 4.50 27.35
CA SER A 9 15.47 3.13 27.68
C SER A 9 15.96 2.36 26.46
N GLU A 10 17.07 1.65 26.58
CA GLU A 10 17.46 0.57 25.68
C GLU A 10 16.44 -0.56 25.83
N MET A 11 15.41 -0.55 24.97
CA MET A 11 14.38 -1.60 24.94
C MET A 11 14.69 -2.57 23.82
N CYS A 12 15.22 -3.74 24.16
CA CYS A 12 15.43 -4.84 23.21
C CYS A 12 14.15 -5.68 23.10
N ILE A 13 13.70 -5.93 21.88
CA ILE A 13 12.49 -6.72 21.60
C ILE A 13 12.58 -8.16 22.13
N ARG A 14 13.79 -8.73 22.27
CA ARG A 14 14.02 -10.13 22.66
C ARG A 14 13.45 -10.50 24.02
N ASP A 15 13.54 -9.59 24.98
CA ASP A 15 13.24 -9.92 26.38
C ASP A 15 11.80 -9.54 26.79
N ARG A 16 11.17 -8.59 26.11
CA ARG A 16 9.86 -8.03 26.49
C ARG A 16 8.76 -8.23 25.45
N GLY A 17 9.08 -8.75 24.27
CA GLY A 17 8.16 -8.87 23.14
C GLY A 17 7.87 -7.56 22.41
N TYR A 18 8.53 -6.44 22.78
CA TYR A 18 8.48 -5.16 22.09
C TYR A 18 9.77 -4.37 22.28
N GLY A 19 10.10 -3.47 21.35
CA GLY A 19 11.29 -2.63 21.47
C GLY A 19 11.76 -2.06 20.14
N TYR A 20 12.93 -1.40 20.18
CA TYR A 20 13.63 -0.96 18.96
C TYR A 20 14.08 -2.18 18.15
N ASP A 21 13.96 -2.08 16.82
CA ASP A 21 14.25 -3.18 15.89
C ASP A 21 14.88 -2.64 14.60
N LEU A 22 15.50 -3.50 13.79
CA LEU A 22 16.05 -3.26 12.45
C LEU A 22 17.20 -2.25 12.35
N LEU A 23 17.18 -1.17 13.11
CA LEU A 23 18.22 -0.14 13.21
C LEU A 23 18.64 0.04 14.67
N PRO A 24 19.75 0.76 14.92
CA PRO A 24 20.13 1.11 16.30
C PRO A 24 19.00 1.79 17.07
N SER A 25 18.93 1.58 18.37
CA SER A 25 17.94 2.21 19.25
C SER A 25 18.01 3.73 19.15
N TRP A 26 16.83 4.36 19.09
CA TRP A 26 16.74 5.81 19.06
C TRP A 26 17.10 6.41 20.43
N ASP A 27 17.99 7.38 20.44
CA ASP A 27 18.50 8.05 21.65
C ASP A 27 17.64 9.24 22.12
N GLY A 28 16.49 9.47 21.46
CA GLY A 28 15.59 10.59 21.73
C GLY A 28 16.08 11.96 21.22
N LYS A 29 17.22 12.00 20.48
CA LYS A 29 17.83 13.24 19.98
C LYS A 29 18.23 13.15 18.50
N SER A 30 18.62 11.99 18.04
CA SER A 30 19.03 11.76 16.66
C SER A 30 17.94 12.16 15.67
N ASN A 31 18.32 12.61 14.47
CA ASN A 31 17.46 12.84 13.32
C ASN A 31 17.38 11.60 12.41
N GLN A 32 18.01 10.49 12.81
CA GLN A 32 17.95 9.26 12.04
C GLN A 32 16.57 8.59 12.20
N PRO A 33 16.07 7.90 11.16
CA PRO A 33 14.90 7.06 11.28
C PRO A 33 15.13 5.93 12.28
N PHE A 34 14.05 5.48 12.91
CA PHE A 34 14.10 4.32 13.81
C PHE A 34 12.85 3.47 13.67
N PHE A 35 12.95 2.22 14.07
CA PHE A 35 11.88 1.25 14.06
C PHE A 35 11.53 0.80 15.45
N PHE A 36 10.24 0.60 15.67
CA PHE A 36 9.69 0.03 16.89
C PHE A 36 8.79 -1.14 16.52
N SER A 37 9.04 -2.31 17.10
CA SER A 37 8.29 -3.53 16.82
C SER A 37 7.72 -4.12 18.09
N LEU A 38 6.59 -4.84 17.95
CA LEU A 38 6.02 -5.62 19.03
C LEU A 38 5.41 -6.92 18.49
N ASN A 39 5.55 -8.01 19.26
CA ASN A 39 4.96 -9.31 18.95
C ASN A 39 3.48 -9.26 19.29
N VAL A 40 2.63 -9.44 18.28
CA VAL A 40 1.18 -9.46 18.45
C VAL A 40 0.53 -10.49 17.53
N PRO A 41 -0.64 -11.04 17.89
CA PRO A 41 -1.42 -11.90 17.00
C PRO A 41 -1.82 -11.19 15.70
N ASP A 42 -2.26 -11.96 14.70
CA ASP A 42 -2.88 -11.40 13.50
C ASP A 42 -4.14 -10.63 13.87
N GLY A 43 -4.35 -9.49 13.18
CA GLY A 43 -5.53 -8.65 13.39
C GLY A 43 -5.30 -7.19 13.05
N ASN A 44 -6.29 -6.39 13.39
CA ASN A 44 -6.25 -4.94 13.23
C ASN A 44 -5.88 -4.28 14.56
N TYR A 45 -5.03 -3.28 14.49
CA TYR A 45 -4.56 -2.54 15.65
C TYR A 45 -4.75 -1.04 15.43
N LYS A 46 -5.36 -0.39 16.42
CA LYS A 46 -5.38 1.08 16.51
C LYS A 46 -4.08 1.54 17.15
N VAL A 47 -3.43 2.44 16.48
CA VAL A 47 -2.21 3.10 16.95
C VAL A 47 -2.54 4.55 17.26
N THR A 48 -2.30 4.95 18.51
CA THR A 48 -2.36 6.35 18.94
C THR A 48 -0.94 6.80 19.23
N VAL A 49 -0.45 7.80 18.49
CA VAL A 49 0.91 8.31 18.62
C VAL A 49 0.89 9.79 18.93
N THR A 50 1.67 10.20 19.94
CA THR A 50 1.90 11.63 20.25
C THR A 50 3.25 12.04 19.71
N LEU A 51 3.25 12.95 18.73
CA LEU A 51 4.41 13.47 18.03
C LEU A 51 4.75 14.89 18.49
N GLY A 52 6.04 15.24 18.45
CA GLY A 52 6.53 16.56 18.84
C GLY A 52 7.57 16.55 19.95
N SER A 53 8.11 17.73 20.27
CA SER A 53 9.15 17.91 21.28
C SER A 53 8.97 19.19 22.09
N LYS A 54 9.17 19.11 23.41
CA LYS A 54 9.23 20.29 24.28
C LYS A 54 10.43 21.18 23.99
N LYS A 55 11.48 20.64 23.36
CA LYS A 55 12.77 21.32 23.23
C LYS A 55 13.00 21.98 21.89
N GLU A 56 12.38 21.47 20.83
CA GLU A 56 12.63 21.88 19.44
C GLU A 56 11.42 21.66 18.54
N ALA A 57 11.39 22.27 17.37
CA ALA A 57 10.44 21.93 16.31
C ALA A 57 10.76 20.55 15.76
N ALA A 58 9.75 19.83 15.24
CA ALA A 58 9.91 18.50 14.71
C ALA A 58 9.15 18.31 13.40
N SER A 59 9.55 17.31 12.61
CA SER A 59 8.82 16.83 11.43
C SER A 59 8.91 15.32 11.39
N THR A 60 7.77 14.65 11.52
CA THR A 60 7.70 13.19 11.66
C THR A 60 6.77 12.58 10.63
N THR A 61 7.26 11.56 9.93
CA THR A 61 6.50 10.65 9.08
C THR A 61 6.38 9.31 9.78
N VAL A 62 5.19 8.70 9.77
CA VAL A 62 4.97 7.36 10.37
C VAL A 62 4.51 6.40 9.29
N ARG A 63 5.24 5.30 9.18
CA ARG A 63 4.91 4.17 8.33
C ARG A 63 4.80 2.91 9.17
N GLY A 64 4.14 1.89 8.63
CA GLY A 64 4.07 0.59 9.29
C GLY A 64 4.33 -0.56 8.33
N GLU A 65 4.81 -1.67 8.87
CA GLU A 65 5.15 -2.85 8.10
C GLU A 65 6.12 -2.52 6.94
N SER A 66 5.90 -3.04 5.75
CA SER A 66 6.68 -2.66 4.56
C SER A 66 6.28 -1.28 4.04
N ARG A 67 6.57 -0.23 4.80
CA ARG A 67 6.45 1.19 4.42
C ARG A 67 5.03 1.67 4.11
N ARG A 68 3.96 1.06 4.66
CA ARG A 68 2.60 1.62 4.55
C ARG A 68 2.54 2.99 5.20
N LEU A 69 2.09 4.00 4.46
CA LEU A 69 2.05 5.38 4.89
C LEU A 69 0.81 5.68 5.75
N PHE A 70 0.99 6.20 6.94
CA PHE A 70 -0.09 6.60 7.85
C PHE A 70 -0.07 8.08 8.19
N ILE A 71 1.09 8.62 8.52
CA ILE A 71 1.26 10.04 8.84
C ILE A 71 2.39 10.58 7.96
N GLU A 72 2.11 11.69 7.27
CA GLU A 72 3.00 12.28 6.30
C GLU A 72 3.50 13.64 6.78
N ASN A 73 4.82 13.79 6.96
CA ASN A 73 5.50 15.06 7.23
C ASN A 73 4.81 15.95 8.28
N LEU A 74 4.28 15.34 9.36
CA LEU A 74 3.60 16.09 10.41
C LEU A 74 4.61 16.99 11.13
N SER A 75 4.43 18.29 10.95
CA SER A 75 5.30 19.33 11.53
C SER A 75 4.72 19.85 12.83
N THR A 76 5.56 19.98 13.85
CA THR A 76 5.22 20.57 15.15
C THR A 76 6.19 21.69 15.50
N LYS A 77 5.70 22.73 16.16
CA LYS A 77 6.55 23.79 16.72
C LYS A 77 7.22 23.30 18.01
N LYS A 78 8.24 24.02 18.46
CA LYS A 78 8.82 23.79 19.79
C LYS A 78 7.73 23.88 20.87
N GLY A 79 7.62 22.87 21.71
CA GLY A 79 6.63 22.78 22.79
C GLY A 79 5.26 22.23 22.36
N GLU A 80 5.01 22.09 21.07
CA GLU A 80 3.77 21.55 20.53
C GLU A 80 3.82 20.01 20.49
N MET A 81 2.70 19.41 20.89
CA MET A 81 2.46 17.97 20.84
C MET A 81 1.16 17.73 20.09
N ILE A 82 1.21 16.88 19.05
CA ILE A 82 0.04 16.51 18.26
C ILE A 82 -0.17 15.00 18.43
N THR A 83 -1.38 14.61 18.74
CA THR A 83 -1.77 13.20 18.83
C THR A 83 -2.56 12.81 17.59
N GLU A 84 -2.10 11.80 16.91
CA GLU A 84 -2.71 11.21 15.72
C GLU A 84 -3.09 9.76 15.98
N THR A 85 -4.14 9.30 15.29
CA THR A 85 -4.60 7.91 15.34
C THR A 85 -4.74 7.34 13.94
N PHE A 86 -4.41 6.07 13.81
CA PHE A 86 -4.63 5.30 12.59
C PHE A 86 -4.83 3.81 12.93
N THR A 87 -5.27 3.03 11.98
CA THR A 87 -5.36 1.57 12.12
C THR A 87 -4.45 0.85 11.15
N ILE A 88 -3.82 -0.21 11.62
CA ILE A 88 -2.89 -1.03 10.87
C ILE A 88 -3.24 -2.51 10.99
N ASN A 89 -3.23 -3.23 9.86
CA ASN A 89 -3.39 -4.68 9.83
C ASN A 89 -2.02 -5.36 9.93
N LYS A 90 -1.91 -6.31 10.85
CA LYS A 90 -0.78 -7.23 11.01
C LYS A 90 -1.22 -8.64 10.65
N ARG A 91 -0.40 -9.36 9.91
CA ARG A 91 -0.66 -10.75 9.53
C ARG A 91 0.63 -11.57 9.47
N ASN A 92 0.49 -12.87 9.60
CA ASN A 92 1.51 -13.87 9.28
C ASN A 92 0.99 -14.88 8.23
N PRO A 93 1.81 -15.78 7.70
CA PRO A 93 1.37 -16.68 6.63
C PRO A 93 0.43 -17.81 7.08
N VAL A 94 0.17 -17.99 8.36
CA VAL A 94 -0.71 -19.07 8.87
C VAL A 94 -2.17 -18.75 8.54
N ILE A 95 -2.87 -19.72 7.95
CA ILE A 95 -4.32 -19.66 7.69
C ILE A 95 -5.07 -20.37 8.79
N SER A 96 -4.81 -21.68 8.93
CA SER A 96 -5.37 -22.52 10.02
C SER A 96 -4.53 -23.79 10.19
N GLY A 97 -4.24 -24.20 11.40
CA GLY A 97 -3.45 -25.40 11.67
C GLY A 97 -2.12 -25.40 10.91
N LYS A 98 -1.95 -26.33 9.96
CA LYS A 98 -0.75 -26.43 9.10
C LYS A 98 -0.89 -25.67 7.78
N GLU A 99 -2.07 -25.16 7.48
CA GLU A 99 -2.32 -24.44 6.22
C GLU A 99 -1.71 -23.05 6.24
N ARG A 100 -0.97 -22.71 5.19
CA ARG A 100 -0.22 -21.45 5.07
C ARG A 100 -0.33 -20.87 3.67
N VAL A 101 -0.18 -19.57 3.60
CA VAL A 101 0.08 -18.85 2.35
C VAL A 101 1.41 -19.33 1.77
N SER A 102 1.43 -19.57 0.46
CA SER A 102 2.67 -19.83 -0.28
C SER A 102 3.39 -18.51 -0.52
N ILE A 103 4.26 -18.12 0.40
CA ILE A 103 5.11 -16.94 0.28
C ILE A 103 6.39 -17.26 -0.49
N LYS A 104 6.85 -16.31 -1.32
CA LYS A 104 8.11 -16.42 -2.07
C LYS A 104 9.31 -16.26 -1.14
N GLU A 105 10.49 -16.72 -1.56
CA GLU A 105 11.72 -16.57 -0.76
C GLU A 105 12.02 -15.09 -0.42
N LYS A 106 11.79 -14.19 -1.38
CA LYS A 106 11.94 -12.73 -1.16
C LYS A 106 11.00 -12.19 -0.07
N GLU A 107 9.79 -12.74 0.01
CA GLU A 107 8.78 -12.28 0.98
C GLU A 107 9.08 -12.73 2.42
N LYS A 108 9.86 -13.78 2.62
CA LYS A 108 10.23 -14.24 3.96
C LYS A 108 11.03 -13.22 4.77
N LYS A 109 11.59 -12.22 4.09
CA LYS A 109 12.34 -11.12 4.69
C LYS A 109 11.50 -9.85 4.87
N LYS A 110 10.27 -9.84 4.34
CA LYS A 110 9.37 -8.69 4.43
C LYS A 110 8.66 -8.65 5.78
N LEU A 111 8.49 -7.47 6.33
CA LEU A 111 7.79 -7.22 7.59
C LEU A 111 6.31 -7.64 7.54
N ASN A 112 5.71 -7.65 6.37
CA ASN A 112 4.30 -8.01 6.19
C ASN A 112 3.92 -9.45 6.57
N TRP A 113 4.89 -10.35 6.77
CA TRP A 113 4.64 -11.78 6.97
C TRP A 113 5.32 -12.36 8.22
N ASP A 114 5.82 -11.53 9.10
CA ASP A 114 6.41 -11.96 10.37
C ASP A 114 5.41 -11.97 11.53
N ASP A 115 5.86 -12.22 12.75
CA ASP A 115 5.03 -12.25 13.95
C ASP A 115 4.99 -10.91 14.69
N LYS A 116 5.58 -9.85 14.10
CA LYS A 116 5.68 -8.52 14.70
C LYS A 116 4.77 -7.53 13.99
N LEU A 117 4.32 -6.53 14.69
CA LEU A 117 3.82 -5.28 14.16
C LEU A 117 4.95 -4.27 14.26
N THR A 118 5.40 -3.75 13.12
CA THR A 118 6.55 -2.86 13.04
C THR A 118 6.13 -1.47 12.58
N LEU A 119 6.57 -0.43 13.28
CA LEU A 119 6.39 0.97 12.93
C LEU A 119 7.74 1.61 12.64
N GLU A 120 7.80 2.37 11.53
CA GLU A 120 8.93 3.24 11.17
C GLU A 120 8.57 4.68 11.52
N PHE A 121 9.46 5.35 12.24
CA PHE A 121 9.43 6.79 12.49
C PHE A 121 10.58 7.44 11.72
N ASN A 122 10.23 8.31 10.80
CA ASN A 122 11.14 8.95 9.84
C ASN A 122 10.80 10.44 9.72
N GLY A 123 11.57 11.19 8.97
CA GLY A 123 11.35 12.63 8.76
C GLY A 123 12.64 13.43 8.94
N ASP A 124 12.55 14.74 8.72
CA ASP A 124 13.72 15.62 8.90
C ASP A 124 14.21 15.64 10.35
N LEU A 125 13.28 15.54 11.30
CA LEU A 125 13.56 15.48 12.73
C LEU A 125 12.44 14.69 13.44
N PRO A 126 12.46 13.36 13.40
CA PRO A 126 11.39 12.55 14.00
C PRO A 126 11.42 12.66 15.52
N ARG A 127 10.26 13.00 16.11
CA ARG A 127 10.09 13.12 17.56
C ARG A 127 8.79 12.46 18.00
N VAL A 128 8.95 11.39 18.75
CA VAL A 128 7.84 10.59 19.29
C VAL A 128 7.87 10.67 20.82
N ASN A 129 6.74 11.01 21.40
CA ASN A 129 6.58 11.16 22.84
C ASN A 129 5.98 9.92 23.48
N SER A 130 4.87 9.44 22.92
CA SER A 130 4.17 8.24 23.40
C SER A 130 3.54 7.46 22.27
N LEU A 131 3.35 6.19 22.52
CA LEU A 131 2.73 5.23 21.61
C LEU A 131 1.77 4.35 22.42
N VAL A 132 0.52 4.25 21.95
CA VAL A 132 -0.49 3.32 22.49
C VAL A 132 -0.95 2.44 21.33
N ILE A 133 -0.99 1.13 21.54
CA ILE A 133 -1.42 0.15 20.55
C ILE A 133 -2.49 -0.73 21.15
N GLU A 134 -3.65 -0.78 20.50
CA GLU A 134 -4.84 -1.50 20.96
C GLU A 134 -5.39 -2.38 19.84
N ARG A 135 -5.73 -3.61 20.14
CA ARG A 135 -6.43 -4.47 19.18
C ARG A 135 -7.86 -3.96 18.97
N VAL A 136 -8.28 -3.88 17.70
CA VAL A 136 -9.63 -3.47 17.31
C VAL A 136 -10.31 -4.52 16.42
N GLU A 137 -11.57 -4.83 16.69
CA GLU A 137 -12.31 -5.87 15.96
C GLU A 137 -13.57 -5.34 15.26
N ASN A 138 -14.14 -4.25 15.76
CA ASN A 138 -15.45 -3.73 15.34
C ASN A 138 -15.37 -2.59 14.31
N ILE A 139 -14.35 -2.63 13.45
CA ILE A 139 -14.20 -1.71 12.31
C ILE A 139 -14.21 -2.49 11.01
N PRO A 140 -14.68 -1.90 9.90
CA PRO A 140 -14.55 -2.54 8.59
C PRO A 140 -13.08 -2.62 8.17
N THR A 141 -12.76 -3.69 7.45
CA THR A 141 -11.44 -3.90 6.85
C THR A 141 -11.55 -3.90 5.34
N VAL A 142 -10.64 -3.20 4.67
CA VAL A 142 -10.49 -3.22 3.22
C VAL A 142 -9.31 -4.11 2.87
N TYR A 143 -9.60 -5.27 2.35
CA TYR A 143 -8.58 -6.20 1.87
C TYR A 143 -8.21 -5.85 0.43
N LEU A 144 -6.94 -5.59 0.16
CA LEU A 144 -6.43 -5.32 -1.18
C LEU A 144 -5.83 -6.60 -1.77
N CYS A 145 -6.34 -7.00 -2.93
CA CYS A 145 -5.82 -8.08 -3.75
C CYS A 145 -5.20 -7.50 -5.01
N GLY A 146 -3.96 -7.87 -5.32
CA GLY A 146 -3.30 -7.31 -6.49
C GLY A 146 -1.87 -7.77 -6.69
N ASN A 147 -1.19 -7.05 -7.54
CA ASN A 147 0.19 -7.30 -7.96
C ASN A 147 1.15 -6.17 -7.51
N SER A 148 2.23 -5.97 -8.26
CA SER A 148 3.28 -4.98 -7.94
C SER A 148 2.83 -3.51 -7.96
N THR A 149 1.66 -3.20 -8.52
CA THR A 149 1.09 -1.85 -8.50
C THR A 149 0.26 -1.57 -7.25
N VAL A 150 -0.04 -2.63 -6.47
CA VAL A 150 -0.86 -2.58 -5.25
C VAL A 150 -0.07 -2.89 -3.99
N VAL A 151 0.93 -3.79 -4.07
CA VAL A 151 1.70 -4.34 -2.94
C VAL A 151 2.37 -3.26 -2.07
N ASP A 152 2.61 -3.57 -0.81
CA ASP A 152 3.55 -2.79 0.00
C ASP A 152 4.99 -3.11 -0.47
N GLN A 153 5.62 -2.19 -1.19
CA GLN A 153 7.02 -2.29 -1.59
C GLN A 153 7.92 -1.98 -0.39
N ASP A 154 8.77 -2.92 -0.03
CA ASP A 154 9.60 -2.83 1.19
C ASP A 154 10.81 -1.90 1.02
N ASN A 155 11.27 -1.66 -0.21
CA ASN A 155 12.50 -0.91 -0.47
C ASN A 155 12.30 0.24 -1.47
N GLU A 156 13.03 1.35 -1.25
CA GLU A 156 13.16 2.42 -2.23
C GLU A 156 13.92 1.92 -3.49
N PRO A 157 13.64 2.44 -4.68
CA PRO A 157 12.70 3.53 -5.00
C PRO A 157 11.29 3.06 -5.38
N TRP A 158 10.97 1.81 -5.17
CA TRP A 158 9.71 1.20 -5.58
C TRP A 158 8.58 1.57 -4.63
N ALA A 159 7.41 1.87 -5.17
CA ALA A 159 6.21 2.13 -4.38
C ALA A 159 4.95 1.68 -5.15
N SER A 160 3.82 1.61 -4.46
CA SER A 160 2.53 1.19 -5.04
C SER A 160 1.38 1.92 -4.35
N TRP A 161 0.24 2.04 -5.03
CA TRP A 161 -0.88 2.80 -4.51
C TRP A 161 -1.48 2.22 -3.22
N GLY A 162 -1.50 0.88 -3.09
CA GLY A 162 -2.02 0.23 -1.89
C GLY A 162 -1.19 0.51 -0.63
N GLN A 163 0.09 0.86 -0.80
CA GLN A 163 0.99 1.27 0.26
C GLN A 163 0.72 2.71 0.73
N MET A 164 0.23 3.58 -0.16
CA MET A 164 -0.01 5.00 0.13
C MET A 164 -1.42 5.29 0.64
N ILE A 165 -2.39 4.49 0.21
CA ILE A 165 -3.81 4.74 0.46
C ILE A 165 -4.20 4.83 1.95
N PRO A 166 -3.58 4.12 2.92
CA PRO A 166 -3.95 4.23 4.34
C PRO A 166 -3.81 5.65 4.90
N ARG A 167 -2.91 6.48 4.33
CA ARG A 167 -2.72 7.89 4.71
C ARG A 167 -4.01 8.71 4.64
N PHE A 168 -4.91 8.34 3.77
CA PHE A 168 -6.11 9.13 3.48
C PHE A 168 -7.34 8.72 4.31
N PHE A 169 -7.21 7.69 5.13
CA PHE A 169 -8.31 7.20 5.96
C PHE A 169 -8.11 7.48 7.44
N THR A 170 -9.23 7.61 8.16
CA THR A 170 -9.26 7.71 9.61
C THR A 170 -9.03 6.34 10.27
N ASP A 171 -8.92 6.32 11.59
CA ASP A 171 -8.78 5.09 12.39
C ASP A 171 -10.06 4.22 12.45
N GLN A 172 -11.14 4.64 11.78
CA GLN A 172 -12.41 3.90 11.75
C GLN A 172 -12.48 2.82 10.67
N VAL A 173 -11.46 2.68 9.85
CA VAL A 173 -11.33 1.63 8.83
C VAL A 173 -9.88 1.18 8.73
N CYS A 174 -9.67 -0.12 8.53
CA CYS A 174 -8.33 -0.67 8.37
C CYS A 174 -8.07 -1.13 6.95
N ILE A 175 -6.91 -0.77 6.38
CA ILE A 175 -6.46 -1.26 5.06
C ILE A 175 -5.50 -2.44 5.26
N ALA A 176 -5.89 -3.62 4.73
CA ALA A 176 -5.11 -4.86 4.80
C ALA A 176 -4.60 -5.23 3.40
N ASN A 177 -3.36 -4.87 3.08
CA ASN A 177 -2.80 -5.09 1.76
C ASN A 177 -2.19 -6.49 1.62
N HIS A 178 -2.87 -7.41 0.93
CA HIS A 178 -2.42 -8.78 0.66
C HIS A 178 -1.80 -8.96 -0.73
N ALA A 179 -1.66 -7.90 -1.50
CA ALA A 179 -1.05 -7.94 -2.83
C ALA A 179 0.43 -8.38 -2.78
N GLU A 180 0.93 -8.88 -3.91
CA GLU A 180 2.36 -9.21 -4.06
C GLU A 180 2.81 -9.05 -5.51
N SER A 181 4.04 -8.58 -5.68
CA SER A 181 4.68 -8.39 -6.97
C SER A 181 4.67 -9.67 -7.82
N GLY A 182 4.40 -9.54 -9.11
CA GLY A 182 4.41 -10.67 -10.06
C GLY A 182 3.20 -11.57 -10.02
N LEU A 183 2.23 -11.39 -9.12
CA LEU A 183 1.04 -12.22 -9.08
C LEU A 183 0.01 -11.82 -10.14
N SER A 184 -0.64 -12.83 -10.69
CA SER A 184 -1.87 -12.76 -11.46
C SER A 184 -3.04 -13.23 -10.60
N ALA A 185 -4.28 -13.03 -11.01
CA ALA A 185 -5.46 -13.43 -10.26
C ALA A 185 -5.42 -14.92 -9.86
N ASN A 186 -5.13 -15.82 -10.82
CA ASN A 186 -5.05 -17.25 -10.54
C ASN A 186 -3.88 -17.64 -9.63
N THR A 187 -2.71 -16.98 -9.73
CA THR A 187 -1.56 -17.29 -8.86
C THR A 187 -1.74 -16.74 -7.45
N PHE A 188 -2.49 -15.66 -7.28
CA PHE A 188 -2.93 -15.16 -5.97
C PHE A 188 -3.84 -16.18 -5.27
N ILE A 189 -4.84 -16.72 -5.99
CA ILE A 189 -5.73 -17.77 -5.50
C ILE A 189 -4.93 -19.04 -5.20
N GLY A 190 -4.14 -19.53 -6.16
CA GLY A 190 -3.35 -20.76 -6.02
C GLY A 190 -2.29 -20.69 -4.92
N GLY A 191 -1.75 -19.49 -4.64
CA GLY A 191 -0.84 -19.22 -3.54
C GLY A 191 -1.55 -19.09 -2.17
N LYS A 192 -2.85 -19.38 -2.12
CA LYS A 192 -3.69 -19.34 -0.90
C LYS A 192 -3.80 -17.95 -0.23
N ARG A 193 -3.52 -16.86 -0.97
CA ARG A 193 -3.66 -15.51 -0.42
C ARG A 193 -5.13 -15.14 -0.24
N LEU A 194 -5.99 -15.53 -1.20
CA LEU A 194 -7.44 -15.39 -1.03
C LEU A 194 -7.93 -16.22 0.17
N ALA A 195 -7.48 -17.45 0.34
CA ALA A 195 -7.84 -18.28 1.50
C ALA A 195 -7.43 -17.62 2.83
N LYS A 196 -6.27 -16.97 2.88
CA LYS A 196 -5.85 -16.19 4.05
C LYS A 196 -6.82 -15.05 4.35
N ILE A 197 -7.22 -14.28 3.34
CA ILE A 197 -8.22 -13.22 3.49
C ILE A 197 -9.55 -13.82 3.98
N LEU A 198 -10.03 -14.91 3.36
CA LEU A 198 -11.29 -15.56 3.70
C LEU A 198 -11.32 -16.17 5.11
N SER A 199 -10.18 -16.41 5.72
CA SER A 199 -10.08 -16.80 7.12
C SER A 199 -10.29 -15.66 8.12
N GLN A 200 -10.29 -14.40 7.65
CA GLN A 200 -10.34 -13.20 8.48
C GLN A 200 -11.49 -12.24 8.12
N ILE A 201 -11.84 -12.19 6.82
CA ILE A 201 -12.89 -11.30 6.32
C ILE A 201 -14.26 -11.65 6.90
N LYS A 202 -15.03 -10.63 7.23
CA LYS A 202 -16.35 -10.74 7.84
C LYS A 202 -17.38 -9.88 7.12
N GLU A 203 -18.62 -10.03 7.49
CA GLU A 203 -19.73 -9.20 7.02
C GLU A 203 -19.41 -7.70 7.20
N GLY A 204 -19.66 -6.92 6.14
CA GLY A 204 -19.39 -5.48 6.09
C GLY A 204 -17.95 -5.08 5.74
N ASP A 205 -17.03 -6.05 5.61
CA ASP A 205 -15.69 -5.79 5.08
C ASP A 205 -15.72 -5.61 3.55
N TYR A 206 -14.62 -5.12 2.98
CA TYR A 206 -14.47 -4.87 1.55
C TYR A 206 -13.33 -5.69 0.96
N LEU A 207 -13.52 -6.17 -0.27
CA LEU A 207 -12.48 -6.86 -1.04
C LEU A 207 -12.23 -6.11 -2.35
N LEU A 208 -11.15 -5.33 -2.44
CA LEU A 208 -10.72 -4.64 -3.65
C LEU A 208 -9.79 -5.53 -4.46
N VAL A 209 -10.08 -5.71 -5.75
CA VAL A 209 -9.37 -6.67 -6.62
C VAL A 209 -8.84 -5.96 -7.86
N GLU A 210 -7.51 -5.76 -7.95
CA GLU A 210 -6.81 -5.23 -9.12
C GLU A 210 -5.83 -6.25 -9.68
N PHE A 211 -6.15 -6.82 -10.84
CA PHE A 211 -5.26 -7.69 -11.60
C PHE A 211 -5.30 -7.34 -13.09
N GLY A 212 -4.47 -8.01 -13.91
CA GLY A 212 -4.38 -7.80 -15.36
C GLY A 212 -2.94 -7.72 -15.86
N HIS A 213 -2.05 -7.03 -15.14
CA HIS A 213 -0.64 -6.83 -15.53
C HIS A 213 0.12 -8.15 -15.82
N ASN A 214 -0.09 -9.16 -15.00
CA ASN A 214 0.58 -10.45 -15.12
C ASN A 214 -0.32 -11.51 -15.77
N ASP A 215 -1.63 -11.36 -15.68
CA ASP A 215 -2.61 -12.24 -16.31
C ASP A 215 -2.46 -12.22 -17.83
N GLN A 216 -2.25 -11.05 -18.43
CA GLN A 216 -2.04 -10.90 -19.89
C GLN A 216 -0.80 -11.61 -20.45
N LYS A 217 0.15 -11.97 -19.57
CA LYS A 217 1.36 -12.72 -19.97
C LYS A 217 1.11 -14.21 -20.09
N GLN A 218 0.02 -14.70 -19.52
CA GLN A 218 -0.36 -16.11 -19.60
C GLN A 218 -0.84 -16.46 -21.02
N LYS A 219 -0.29 -17.50 -21.59
CA LYS A 219 -0.59 -17.97 -22.94
C LYS A 219 -1.05 -19.42 -22.90
N GLY A 220 -1.74 -19.85 -23.95
CA GLY A 220 -2.19 -21.22 -24.13
C GLY A 220 -3.71 -21.40 -24.07
N PRO A 221 -4.21 -22.61 -24.24
CA PRO A 221 -5.65 -22.91 -24.24
C PRO A 221 -6.33 -22.46 -22.94
N GLY A 222 -7.51 -21.85 -23.05
CA GLY A 222 -8.29 -21.35 -21.91
C GLY A 222 -7.72 -20.12 -21.21
N LYS A 223 -6.58 -19.57 -21.68
CA LYS A 223 -6.05 -18.30 -21.16
C LYS A 223 -6.61 -17.14 -21.96
N GLY A 224 -6.74 -15.99 -21.29
CA GLY A 224 -7.22 -14.76 -21.91
C GLY A 224 -8.14 -13.96 -20.99
N ALA A 225 -8.39 -12.71 -21.41
CA ALA A 225 -9.13 -11.73 -20.61
C ALA A 225 -10.56 -12.21 -20.29
N PHE A 226 -11.31 -12.65 -21.29
CA PHE A 226 -12.71 -13.12 -21.17
C PHE A 226 -12.83 -14.63 -20.88
N TYR A 227 -11.72 -15.31 -20.55
CA TYR A 227 -11.67 -16.73 -20.17
C TYR A 227 -11.20 -16.88 -18.73
N SER A 228 -9.99 -17.39 -18.55
CA SER A 228 -9.45 -17.68 -17.22
C SER A 228 -9.37 -16.45 -16.31
N PHE A 229 -9.10 -15.25 -16.86
CA PHE A 229 -9.02 -14.05 -16.07
C PHE A 229 -10.40 -13.65 -15.55
N ALA A 230 -11.41 -13.54 -16.42
CA ALA A 230 -12.78 -13.24 -16.00
C ALA A 230 -13.34 -14.27 -15.01
N TYR A 231 -13.04 -15.55 -15.22
CA TYR A 231 -13.42 -16.62 -14.29
C TYR A 231 -12.78 -16.43 -12.90
N ASN A 232 -11.49 -16.09 -12.85
CA ASN A 232 -10.82 -15.85 -11.57
C ASN A 232 -11.40 -14.62 -10.85
N LEU A 233 -11.72 -13.53 -11.57
CA LEU A 233 -12.38 -12.37 -10.97
C LEU A 233 -13.73 -12.75 -10.33
N LYS A 234 -14.49 -13.63 -10.99
CA LYS A 234 -15.75 -14.14 -10.41
C LYS A 234 -15.52 -14.93 -9.12
N ILE A 235 -14.44 -15.71 -9.00
CA ILE A 235 -14.12 -16.40 -7.74
C ILE A 235 -13.96 -15.40 -6.59
N PHE A 236 -13.23 -14.29 -6.78
CA PHE A 236 -13.09 -13.26 -5.74
C PHE A 236 -14.45 -12.69 -5.33
N ILE A 237 -15.35 -12.45 -6.29
CA ILE A 237 -16.69 -11.90 -6.04
C ILE A 237 -17.52 -12.88 -5.22
N ASP A 238 -17.60 -14.13 -5.67
CA ASP A 238 -18.44 -15.16 -5.04
C ASP A 238 -17.97 -15.44 -3.61
N GLU A 239 -16.67 -15.60 -3.41
CA GLU A 239 -16.08 -15.87 -2.10
C GLU A 239 -16.26 -14.70 -1.11
N ALA A 240 -16.12 -13.44 -1.58
CA ALA A 240 -16.41 -12.28 -0.75
C ALA A 240 -17.87 -12.22 -0.34
N ARG A 241 -18.79 -12.42 -1.28
CA ARG A 241 -20.23 -12.44 -1.03
C ARG A 241 -20.64 -13.57 -0.07
N ALA A 242 -20.03 -14.73 -0.18
CA ALA A 242 -20.26 -15.85 0.75
C ALA A 242 -19.89 -15.52 2.20
N LYS A 243 -19.03 -14.51 2.42
CA LYS A 243 -18.66 -13.98 3.74
C LYS A 243 -19.47 -12.73 4.16
N GLY A 244 -20.43 -12.29 3.35
CA GLY A 244 -21.17 -11.03 3.58
C GLY A 244 -20.32 -9.77 3.35
N ALA A 245 -19.18 -9.91 2.70
CA ALA A 245 -18.29 -8.79 2.36
C ALA A 245 -18.65 -8.18 0.99
N HIS A 246 -18.17 -6.97 0.75
CA HIS A 246 -18.42 -6.16 -0.44
C HIS A 246 -17.27 -6.30 -1.46
N PRO A 247 -17.41 -7.12 -2.54
CA PRO A 247 -16.41 -7.16 -3.59
C PRO A 247 -16.46 -5.90 -4.46
N ILE A 248 -15.29 -5.39 -4.83
CA ILE A 248 -15.09 -4.22 -5.69
C ILE A 248 -14.00 -4.57 -6.69
N LEU A 249 -14.29 -4.42 -7.98
CA LEU A 249 -13.30 -4.61 -9.02
C LEU A 249 -12.62 -3.27 -9.36
N VAL A 250 -11.32 -3.36 -9.65
CA VAL A 250 -10.49 -2.23 -10.04
C VAL A 250 -9.82 -2.57 -11.37
N THR A 251 -9.98 -1.72 -12.39
CA THR A 251 -9.25 -1.91 -13.64
C THR A 251 -7.75 -1.67 -13.44
N PRO A 252 -6.85 -2.46 -14.09
CA PRO A 252 -5.40 -2.33 -13.89
C PRO A 252 -4.90 -0.93 -14.27
N THR A 253 -3.97 -0.38 -13.48
CA THR A 253 -3.34 0.90 -13.79
C THR A 253 -2.71 0.90 -15.19
N SER A 254 -2.74 2.04 -15.90
CA SER A 254 -2.03 2.19 -17.17
C SER A 254 -0.51 2.12 -16.95
N ARG A 255 0.23 1.59 -17.97
CA ARG A 255 1.68 1.74 -18.02
C ARG A 255 2.06 3.07 -18.68
N ARG A 256 3.26 3.55 -18.40
CA ARG A 256 3.83 4.69 -19.10
C ARG A 256 4.21 4.28 -20.53
N ARG A 257 3.27 4.45 -21.45
CA ARG A 257 3.47 4.28 -22.88
C ARG A 257 2.67 5.31 -23.64
N PHE A 258 3.32 6.01 -24.56
CA PHE A 258 2.72 7.06 -25.39
C PHE A 258 2.87 6.72 -26.86
N ASP A 259 1.93 7.19 -27.66
CA ASP A 259 2.02 7.22 -29.12
C ASP A 259 2.87 8.39 -29.62
N GLU A 260 2.95 8.55 -30.92
CA GLU A 260 3.69 9.62 -31.59
C GLU A 260 3.13 11.04 -31.30
N ASN A 261 1.86 11.12 -30.89
CA ASN A 261 1.20 12.37 -30.53
C ASN A 261 1.29 12.67 -29.03
N GLY A 262 2.05 11.87 -28.27
CA GLY A 262 2.18 12.00 -26.82
C GLY A 262 0.93 11.62 -26.03
N LYS A 263 0.08 10.76 -26.56
CA LYS A 263 -1.10 10.22 -25.88
C LYS A 263 -0.82 8.85 -25.31
N SER A 264 -1.25 8.64 -24.06
CA SER A 264 -1.19 7.34 -23.39
C SER A 264 -1.96 6.28 -24.17
N VAL A 265 -1.34 5.12 -24.39
CA VAL A 265 -1.94 4.00 -25.13
C VAL A 265 -2.19 2.81 -24.23
N ASN A 266 -3.27 2.08 -24.51
CA ASN A 266 -3.57 0.85 -23.79
C ASN A 266 -2.51 -0.21 -24.06
N THR A 267 -1.90 -0.73 -22.99
CA THR A 267 -0.89 -1.78 -23.04
C THR A 267 -1.39 -3.10 -22.44
N HIS A 268 -2.65 -3.17 -22.05
CA HIS A 268 -3.27 -4.32 -21.39
C HIS A 268 -4.22 -5.11 -22.29
N GLY A 269 -4.34 -4.73 -23.60
CA GLY A 269 -5.32 -5.36 -24.50
C GLY A 269 -6.72 -5.27 -23.91
N ASP A 270 -7.42 -6.39 -23.93
CA ASP A 270 -8.83 -6.53 -23.50
C ASP A 270 -8.99 -6.78 -21.98
N TYR A 271 -7.90 -6.79 -21.19
CA TYR A 271 -7.99 -7.08 -19.75
C TYR A 271 -8.79 -6.03 -18.98
N PRO A 272 -8.64 -4.71 -19.22
CA PRO A 272 -9.51 -3.72 -18.60
C PRO A 272 -10.98 -3.88 -18.99
N ASP A 273 -11.26 -4.25 -20.25
CA ASP A 273 -12.64 -4.48 -20.73
C ASP A 273 -13.26 -5.73 -20.09
N ALA A 274 -12.46 -6.76 -19.86
CA ALA A 274 -12.92 -7.93 -19.13
C ALA A 274 -13.29 -7.59 -17.68
N VAL A 275 -12.52 -6.73 -16.99
CA VAL A 275 -12.87 -6.26 -15.64
C VAL A 275 -14.21 -5.51 -15.67
N ARG A 276 -14.41 -4.57 -16.61
CA ARG A 276 -15.67 -3.83 -16.81
C ARG A 276 -16.84 -4.77 -17.07
N TRP A 277 -16.62 -5.74 -17.93
CA TRP A 277 -17.64 -6.74 -18.28
C TRP A 277 -18.03 -7.59 -17.07
N VAL A 278 -17.08 -8.11 -16.30
CA VAL A 278 -17.36 -8.88 -15.09
C VAL A 278 -18.08 -8.03 -14.06
N ALA A 279 -17.64 -6.79 -13.82
CA ALA A 279 -18.27 -5.89 -12.87
C ALA A 279 -19.75 -5.64 -13.22
N ALA A 280 -20.02 -5.35 -14.49
CA ALA A 280 -21.41 -5.14 -14.98
C ALA A 280 -22.23 -6.44 -14.91
N LYS A 281 -21.67 -7.59 -15.31
CA LYS A 281 -22.34 -8.88 -15.33
C LYS A 281 -22.72 -9.36 -13.93
N GLU A 282 -21.82 -9.17 -12.98
CA GLU A 282 -21.97 -9.59 -11.59
C GLU A 282 -22.61 -8.50 -10.70
N ASN A 283 -22.92 -7.34 -11.27
CA ASN A 283 -23.47 -6.18 -10.54
C ASN A 283 -22.64 -5.86 -9.28
N VAL A 284 -21.33 -5.63 -9.48
CA VAL A 284 -20.41 -5.19 -8.43
C VAL A 284 -19.83 -3.81 -8.77
N PRO A 285 -19.52 -2.97 -7.77
CA PRO A 285 -18.89 -1.68 -8.00
C PRO A 285 -17.56 -1.81 -8.76
N LEU A 286 -17.28 -0.82 -9.60
CA LEU A 286 -16.08 -0.72 -10.42
C LEU A 286 -15.32 0.57 -10.16
N ILE A 287 -14.04 0.47 -9.86
CA ILE A 287 -13.11 1.60 -9.87
C ILE A 287 -12.39 1.61 -11.22
N GLU A 288 -12.64 2.62 -12.04
CA GLU A 288 -12.11 2.77 -13.40
C GLU A 288 -10.69 3.36 -13.38
N LEU A 289 -9.75 2.66 -12.71
CA LEU A 289 -8.40 3.15 -12.47
C LEU A 289 -7.56 3.21 -13.74
N ASN A 290 -7.82 2.34 -14.74
CA ASN A 290 -7.10 2.35 -16.02
C ASN A 290 -7.28 3.70 -16.74
N GLY A 291 -8.52 4.13 -16.90
CA GLY A 291 -8.83 5.42 -17.53
C GLY A 291 -8.31 6.61 -16.71
N MET A 292 -8.46 6.58 -15.39
CA MET A 292 -8.00 7.66 -14.52
C MET A 292 -6.47 7.81 -14.56
N THR A 293 -5.72 6.72 -14.56
CA THR A 293 -4.26 6.76 -14.67
C THR A 293 -3.79 7.15 -16.07
N ALA A 294 -4.54 6.81 -17.13
CA ALA A 294 -4.26 7.33 -18.47
C ALA A 294 -4.44 8.86 -18.54
N ILE A 295 -5.48 9.41 -17.90
CA ILE A 295 -5.67 10.86 -17.77
C ILE A 295 -4.51 11.49 -17.02
N LEU A 296 -4.13 10.93 -15.87
CA LEU A 296 -3.00 11.39 -15.05
C LEU A 296 -1.70 11.45 -15.86
N PHE A 297 -1.37 10.38 -16.59
CA PHE A 297 -0.13 10.34 -17.36
C PHE A 297 -0.17 11.24 -18.59
N ASN A 298 -1.34 11.44 -19.21
CA ASN A 298 -1.51 12.45 -20.27
C ASN A 298 -1.33 13.87 -19.72
N ALA A 299 -1.82 14.18 -18.55
CA ALA A 299 -1.66 15.49 -17.91
C ALA A 299 -0.19 15.79 -17.55
N LEU A 300 0.53 14.78 -17.04
CA LEU A 300 1.99 14.89 -16.81
C LEU A 300 2.78 15.00 -18.11
N GLY A 301 2.29 14.43 -19.21
CA GLY A 301 2.97 14.37 -20.50
C GLY A 301 4.15 13.41 -20.54
N VAL A 302 4.77 13.30 -21.72
CA VAL A 302 5.82 12.30 -21.98
C VAL A 302 7.00 12.45 -21.01
N ASP A 303 7.49 13.68 -20.80
CA ASP A 303 8.69 13.90 -20.00
C ASP A 303 8.42 13.81 -18.49
N ASN A 304 7.46 14.58 -17.98
CA ASN A 304 7.18 14.62 -16.53
C ASN A 304 6.58 13.33 -15.99
N SER A 305 5.89 12.53 -16.81
CA SER A 305 5.41 11.23 -16.36
C SER A 305 6.53 10.28 -15.92
N THR A 306 7.78 10.51 -16.33
CA THR A 306 8.93 9.76 -15.81
C THR A 306 9.07 9.90 -14.28
N LYS A 307 8.66 11.04 -13.72
CA LYS A 307 8.69 11.31 -12.27
C LYS A 307 7.71 10.43 -11.49
N ALA A 308 6.61 10.00 -12.13
CA ALA A 308 5.63 9.10 -11.52
C ALA A 308 6.06 7.61 -11.59
N PHE A 309 7.11 7.30 -12.31
CA PHE A 309 7.64 5.95 -12.46
C PHE A 309 9.08 5.86 -12.00
N VAL A 310 9.63 4.65 -11.88
CA VAL A 310 11.00 4.46 -11.41
C VAL A 310 11.98 4.74 -12.55
N HIS A 311 12.27 6.01 -12.74
CA HIS A 311 13.25 6.55 -13.66
C HIS A 311 14.29 7.38 -12.91
N TYR A 312 15.45 6.77 -12.62
CA TYR A 312 16.51 7.41 -11.84
C TYR A 312 17.88 7.19 -12.46
N PRO A 313 18.72 8.24 -12.59
CA PRO A 313 20.11 8.10 -12.99
C PRO A 313 20.89 7.15 -12.08
N ALA A 314 21.95 6.54 -12.59
CA ALA A 314 22.87 5.77 -11.75
C ALA A 314 23.40 6.64 -10.59
N GLY A 315 23.55 6.05 -9.41
CA GLY A 315 24.06 6.75 -8.23
C GLY A 315 23.01 7.56 -7.46
N THR A 316 21.72 7.51 -7.83
CA THR A 316 20.65 8.19 -7.08
C THR A 316 20.42 7.54 -5.71
N PHE A 317 20.49 6.22 -5.61
CA PHE A 317 20.30 5.47 -4.37
C PHE A 317 21.58 4.72 -3.98
N PRO A 318 21.78 4.41 -2.70
CA PRO A 318 22.92 3.62 -2.24
C PRO A 318 23.03 2.30 -3.02
N GLY A 319 24.23 2.00 -3.52
CA GLY A 319 24.52 0.78 -4.28
C GLY A 319 23.94 0.72 -5.71
N GLN A 320 23.23 1.73 -6.16
CA GLN A 320 22.69 1.79 -7.51
C GLN A 320 23.77 2.15 -8.54
N THR A 321 24.26 1.16 -9.28
CA THR A 321 25.31 1.32 -10.28
C THR A 321 24.81 1.57 -11.70
N ARG A 322 23.51 1.37 -11.96
CA ARG A 322 22.88 1.52 -13.28
C ARG A 322 21.70 2.47 -13.24
N THR A 323 21.40 3.10 -14.37
CA THR A 323 20.17 3.88 -14.56
C THR A 323 18.96 2.95 -14.48
N LEU A 324 17.97 3.33 -13.65
CA LEU A 324 16.66 2.67 -13.60
C LEU A 324 15.73 3.31 -14.64
N LYS A 325 15.04 2.49 -15.42
CA LYS A 325 14.04 2.91 -16.42
C LYS A 325 12.89 1.90 -16.42
N ASP A 326 11.89 2.14 -15.60
CA ASP A 326 10.72 1.28 -15.48
C ASP A 326 9.46 2.06 -15.83
N ASN A 327 8.69 1.58 -16.79
CA ASN A 327 7.46 2.19 -17.27
C ASN A 327 6.19 1.54 -16.69
N THR A 328 6.36 0.68 -15.69
CA THR A 328 5.26 -0.05 -15.04
C THR A 328 5.17 0.24 -13.55
N HIS A 329 6.31 0.22 -12.85
CA HIS A 329 6.35 0.40 -11.41
C HIS A 329 6.52 1.87 -11.04
N PHE A 330 5.78 2.28 -10.01
CA PHE A 330 5.71 3.67 -9.59
C PHE A 330 6.89 4.07 -8.69
N SER A 331 7.29 5.32 -8.81
CA SER A 331 7.98 6.06 -7.76
C SER A 331 7.02 6.31 -6.59
N THR A 332 7.53 6.82 -5.48
CA THR A 332 6.69 7.24 -4.34
C THR A 332 5.68 8.32 -4.72
N TYR A 333 6.09 9.31 -5.54
CA TYR A 333 5.19 10.32 -6.09
C TYR A 333 4.07 9.69 -6.94
N GLY A 334 4.43 8.82 -7.89
CA GLY A 334 3.43 8.18 -8.75
C GLY A 334 2.46 7.30 -7.97
N ALA A 335 2.95 6.53 -7.00
CA ALA A 335 2.12 5.71 -6.12
C ALA A 335 1.14 6.56 -5.29
N TYR A 336 1.59 7.72 -4.80
CA TYR A 336 0.77 8.67 -4.06
C TYR A 336 -0.35 9.25 -4.94
N GLU A 337 -0.03 9.74 -6.15
CA GLU A 337 -1.01 10.25 -7.11
C GLU A 337 -2.03 9.18 -7.53
N VAL A 338 -1.56 7.95 -7.80
CA VAL A 338 -2.45 6.83 -8.17
C VAL A 338 -3.35 6.43 -7.00
N SER A 339 -2.89 6.50 -5.75
CA SER A 339 -3.76 6.24 -4.59
C SER A 339 -4.92 7.24 -4.49
N LYS A 340 -4.69 8.50 -4.84
CA LYS A 340 -5.77 9.51 -4.94
C LYS A 340 -6.74 9.20 -6.08
N CYS A 341 -6.25 8.69 -7.22
CA CYS A 341 -7.13 8.19 -8.28
C CYS A 341 -8.05 7.08 -7.76
N VAL A 342 -7.53 6.13 -6.96
CA VAL A 342 -8.35 5.06 -6.37
C VAL A 342 -9.44 5.65 -5.47
N ILE A 343 -9.12 6.63 -4.62
CA ILE A 343 -10.11 7.31 -3.77
C ILE A 343 -11.20 8.01 -4.60
N GLU A 344 -10.82 8.75 -5.63
CA GLU A 344 -11.81 9.37 -6.52
C GLU A 344 -12.66 8.32 -7.26
N GLY A 345 -12.07 7.17 -7.59
CA GLY A 345 -12.81 6.02 -8.11
C GLY A 345 -13.81 5.45 -7.10
N MET A 346 -13.44 5.37 -5.82
CA MET A 346 -14.35 4.96 -4.74
C MET A 346 -15.53 5.93 -4.60
N LYS A 347 -15.27 7.24 -4.68
CA LYS A 347 -16.33 8.27 -4.66
C LYS A 347 -17.27 8.15 -5.85
N LYS A 348 -16.71 7.97 -7.06
CA LYS A 348 -17.51 7.79 -8.29
C LYS A 348 -18.37 6.53 -8.27
N ALA A 349 -17.90 5.48 -7.61
CA ALA A 349 -18.61 4.23 -7.42
C ALA A 349 -19.59 4.26 -6.24
N ASP A 350 -19.73 5.41 -5.56
CA ASP A 350 -20.61 5.64 -4.41
C ASP A 350 -20.40 4.62 -3.28
N LEU A 351 -19.13 4.31 -2.99
CA LEU A 351 -18.79 3.35 -1.96
C LEU A 351 -18.92 3.98 -0.55
N GLU A 352 -19.65 3.32 0.34
CA GLU A 352 -19.84 3.81 1.72
C GLU A 352 -18.51 4.05 2.48
N ILE A 353 -17.43 3.37 2.09
CA ILE A 353 -16.13 3.50 2.72
C ILE A 353 -15.56 4.92 2.64
N VAL A 354 -16.00 5.75 1.68
CA VAL A 354 -15.54 7.14 1.55
C VAL A 354 -15.91 8.02 2.74
N LYS A 355 -16.87 7.63 3.55
CA LYS A 355 -17.23 8.32 4.80
C LYS A 355 -16.11 8.30 5.85
N TYR A 356 -15.14 7.40 5.71
CA TYR A 356 -13.98 7.26 6.59
C TYR A 356 -12.75 8.00 6.08
N LEU A 357 -12.86 8.77 4.99
CA LEU A 357 -11.75 9.63 4.54
C LEU A 357 -11.41 10.69 5.58
N ARG A 358 -10.13 10.99 5.70
CA ARG A 358 -9.65 12.05 6.59
C ARG A 358 -10.18 13.41 6.14
N PRO A 359 -10.50 14.30 7.08
CA PRO A 359 -11.01 15.65 6.78
C PRO A 359 -10.03 16.53 5.97
N ASP A 360 -8.72 16.23 6.03
CA ASP A 360 -7.68 16.93 5.28
C ASP A 360 -7.57 16.50 3.81
N TYR A 361 -8.31 15.49 3.38
CA TYR A 361 -8.42 15.12 1.97
C TYR A 361 -9.41 16.00 1.22
N SER A 362 -8.90 16.91 0.41
CA SER A 362 -9.71 17.91 -0.33
C SER A 362 -10.23 17.43 -1.69
N GLY A 363 -9.90 16.19 -2.10
CA GLY A 363 -10.22 15.67 -3.44
C GLY A 363 -9.05 15.72 -4.40
N PHE A 364 -9.19 15.08 -5.56
CA PHE A 364 -8.15 14.98 -6.57
C PHE A 364 -8.74 14.92 -7.99
N ASP A 365 -8.12 15.66 -8.92
CA ASP A 365 -8.40 15.57 -10.34
C ASP A 365 -7.19 14.99 -11.08
N PRO A 366 -7.29 13.78 -11.67
CA PRO A 366 -6.18 13.20 -12.43
C PRO A 366 -5.69 14.07 -13.60
N ALA A 367 -6.54 14.98 -14.09
CA ALA A 367 -6.15 15.93 -15.15
C ALA A 367 -5.30 17.11 -14.61
N GLN A 368 -5.22 17.26 -13.29
CA GLN A 368 -4.46 18.31 -12.61
C GLN A 368 -3.61 17.69 -11.47
N PRO A 369 -2.58 16.88 -11.81
CA PRO A 369 -1.74 16.25 -10.81
C PRO A 369 -1.01 17.27 -9.94
N ASP A 370 -0.74 16.88 -8.70
CA ASP A 370 0.07 17.71 -7.80
C ASP A 370 1.47 17.94 -8.39
N SER A 371 2.05 19.10 -8.09
CA SER A 371 3.43 19.38 -8.53
C SER A 371 4.42 18.42 -7.87
N PHE A 372 5.24 17.77 -8.68
CA PHE A 372 6.33 16.94 -8.18
C PHE A 372 7.29 17.72 -7.27
N GLU A 373 7.52 18.99 -7.57
CA GLU A 373 8.42 19.87 -6.83
C GLU A 373 7.91 20.18 -5.43
N SER A 374 6.60 20.10 -5.21
CA SER A 374 5.97 20.28 -3.89
C SER A 374 5.86 18.96 -3.10
N PHE A 375 6.01 17.82 -3.75
CA PHE A 375 5.92 16.51 -3.11
C PHE A 375 7.16 16.25 -2.26
N LYS A 376 6.98 16.18 -0.94
CA LYS A 376 8.05 15.90 0.02
C LYS A 376 7.97 14.44 0.46
N TRP A 377 9.03 13.71 0.23
CA TRP A 377 9.14 12.32 0.64
C TRP A 377 10.42 12.07 1.45
N ASN A 378 10.28 11.55 2.65
CA ASN A 378 11.40 11.07 3.45
C ASN A 378 11.75 9.67 3.00
N LEU A 379 12.92 9.47 2.41
CA LEU A 379 13.35 8.17 1.91
C LEU A 379 13.31 7.12 3.02
N GLY A 380 12.85 5.92 2.68
CA GLY A 380 12.93 4.77 3.56
C GLY A 380 14.37 4.35 3.83
N SER A 381 14.57 3.63 4.93
CA SER A 381 15.91 3.23 5.39
C SER A 381 16.56 2.17 4.50
N PHE A 382 15.79 1.50 3.65
CA PHE A 382 16.26 0.39 2.81
C PHE A 382 16.04 0.66 1.34
N THR A 383 17.01 0.23 0.51
CA THR A 383 16.98 0.39 -0.95
C THR A 383 17.16 -0.95 -1.64
N GLU A 384 16.51 -1.11 -2.80
CA GLU A 384 16.63 -2.28 -3.66
C GLU A 384 16.79 -1.83 -5.10
N ASN A 385 17.83 -2.29 -5.77
CA ASN A 385 18.13 -1.93 -7.14
C ASN A 385 17.58 -2.91 -8.17
N GLU A 386 17.05 -4.04 -7.72
CA GLU A 386 16.37 -5.00 -8.57
C GLU A 386 14.90 -4.62 -8.76
N LYS A 387 14.46 -4.76 -10.01
CA LYS A 387 13.07 -4.56 -10.38
C LYS A 387 12.15 -5.55 -9.67
N PRO A 388 10.97 -5.13 -9.16
CA PRO A 388 9.98 -6.06 -8.65
C PRO A 388 9.57 -7.12 -9.66
N ASP A 389 9.19 -8.30 -9.17
CA ASP A 389 8.71 -9.40 -10.01
C ASP A 389 7.53 -8.95 -10.87
N GLY A 390 7.40 -9.53 -12.05
CA GLY A 390 6.21 -9.40 -12.88
C GLY A 390 6.32 -8.51 -14.11
N ASN A 391 7.51 -8.05 -14.47
CA ASN A 391 7.72 -7.32 -15.73
C ASN A 391 8.86 -7.87 -16.56
#